data_ac42e42a1d86a668d791ecfc63e017fd
#
_entry.id   ac42e42a1d86a668d791ecfc63e017fd
#
_cell.length_a   1.000
_cell.length_b   1.000
_cell.length_c   1.000
_cell.angle_alpha   90.00
_cell.angle_beta   90.00
_cell.angle_gamma   90.00
#
_symmetry.space_group_name_H-M   'P 1'
#
loop_
_entity.id
_entity.type
_entity.pdbx_description
1 polymer ?
#
loop_
_entity_poly.entity_id
_entity_poly.type
_entity_poly.pdbx_seq_one_letter_code
_entity_poly.pdbx_strand_id
1 'polypeptide(L)'
;MLQDILITFLLSLSPFGEARVGIPYGELNGIPIIWTLVIALSANLLVFPILYKGIQLSNKHLWKYRLYRKKAISLSSRARKRTSKSIHKYGVWGLMVFVMIPLPVTGAYIGTIAAFVLGMNYQKSFLTISLGVTFSSIIVATLMHII
;
A
#
# COMPACT_ATOMS: atom_id res chain seq x y z
N MET A 1 15.07 2.71 22.58
CA MET A 1 14.07 1.62 22.41
C MET A 1 12.66 2.13 22.08
N LEU A 2 11.99 2.94 22.92
CA LEU A 2 10.67 3.49 22.59
C LEU A 2 10.73 4.42 21.37
N GLN A 3 11.75 5.24 21.27
CA GLN A 3 11.98 6.14 20.14
C GLN A 3 12.19 5.36 18.84
N ASP A 4 12.95 4.28 18.87
CA ASP A 4 13.23 3.45 17.70
C ASP A 4 11.98 2.71 17.21
N ILE A 5 11.12 2.28 18.14
CA ILE A 5 9.80 1.70 17.83
C ILE A 5 8.91 2.73 17.12
N LEU A 6 8.87 3.97 17.63
CA LEU A 6 8.10 5.06 17.00
C LEU A 6 8.62 5.40 15.60
N ILE A 7 9.94 5.46 15.45
CA ILE A 7 10.56 5.74 14.14
C ILE A 7 10.28 4.61 13.16
N THR A 8 10.42 3.35 13.59
CA THR A 8 10.07 2.17 12.79
C THR A 8 8.61 2.23 12.31
N PHE A 9 7.69 2.58 13.21
CA PHE A 9 6.27 2.73 12.90
C PHE A 9 6.03 3.86 11.89
N LEU A 10 6.62 5.04 12.12
CA LEU A 10 6.46 6.21 11.25
C LEU A 10 7.10 5.98 9.87
N LEU A 11 8.27 5.35 9.81
CA LEU A 11 8.89 4.98 8.54
C LEU A 11 8.03 3.99 7.77
N SER A 12 7.44 3.01 8.47
CA SER A 12 6.55 2.01 7.87
C SER A 12 5.21 2.61 7.41
N LEU A 13 4.76 3.69 8.06
CA LEU A 13 3.58 4.44 7.67
C LEU A 13 3.86 5.40 6.51
N SER A 14 5.12 5.77 6.28
CA SER A 14 5.53 6.74 5.26
C SER A 14 5.32 6.19 3.85
N PRO A 15 4.88 7.04 2.88
CA PRO A 15 4.71 6.61 1.49
C PRO A 15 6.02 6.25 0.77
N PHE A 16 7.14 6.71 1.29
CA PHE A 16 8.46 6.44 0.70
C PHE A 16 9.16 5.24 1.32
N GLY A 17 8.80 4.89 2.56
CA GLY A 17 9.48 3.84 3.32
C GLY A 17 8.69 2.54 3.34
N GLU A 18 7.46 2.61 3.78
CA GLU A 18 6.63 1.43 4.08
C GLU A 18 7.37 0.42 5.00
N ALA A 19 6.88 -0.79 5.13
CA ALA A 19 7.54 -1.84 5.91
C ALA A 19 8.97 -2.16 5.39
N ARG A 20 9.26 -1.85 4.14
CA ARG A 20 10.55 -2.12 3.49
C ARG A 20 11.71 -1.30 4.04
N VAL A 21 11.44 -0.12 4.56
CA VAL A 21 12.44 0.74 5.22
C VAL A 21 12.32 0.63 6.73
N GLY A 22 11.10 0.48 7.24
CA GLY A 22 10.86 0.33 8.67
C GLY A 22 11.47 -0.95 9.25
N ILE A 23 11.39 -2.09 8.53
CA ILE A 23 11.96 -3.36 9.00
C ILE A 23 13.48 -3.29 9.12
N PRO A 24 14.25 -2.89 8.08
CA PRO A 24 15.69 -2.72 8.21
C PRO A 24 16.07 -1.74 9.32
N TYR A 25 15.38 -0.61 9.42
CA TYR A 25 15.67 0.37 10.46
C TYR A 25 15.49 -0.21 11.86
N GLY A 26 14.39 -0.88 12.14
CA GLY A 26 14.11 -1.47 13.46
C GLY A 26 15.14 -2.52 13.86
N GLU A 27 15.50 -3.41 12.93
CA GLU A 27 16.49 -4.45 13.18
C GLU A 27 17.89 -3.90 13.43
N LEU A 28 18.34 -2.93 12.63
CA LEU A 28 19.61 -2.25 12.81
C LEU A 28 19.72 -1.49 14.14
N ASN A 29 18.60 -1.07 14.71
CA ASN A 29 18.53 -0.42 16.02
C ASN A 29 18.25 -1.37 17.19
N GLY A 30 18.40 -2.68 16.96
CA GLY A 30 18.34 -3.71 18.02
C GLY A 30 16.94 -4.13 18.44
N ILE A 31 15.92 -3.81 17.64
CA ILE A 31 14.57 -4.35 17.84
C ILE A 31 14.53 -5.77 17.27
N PRO A 32 14.12 -6.80 18.06
CA PRO A 32 14.00 -8.16 17.54
C PRO A 32 13.13 -8.21 16.29
N ILE A 33 13.55 -8.95 15.28
CA ILE A 33 12.93 -9.00 13.95
C ILE A 33 11.41 -9.26 13.98
N ILE A 34 10.95 -10.10 14.90
CA ILE A 34 9.53 -10.43 15.07
C ILE A 34 8.74 -9.19 15.47
N TRP A 35 9.24 -8.41 16.44
CA TRP A 35 8.58 -7.17 16.87
C TRP A 35 8.65 -6.09 15.81
N THR A 36 9.79 -5.97 15.14
CA THR A 36 9.97 -5.06 14.01
C THR A 36 8.96 -5.35 12.90
N LEU A 37 8.79 -6.64 12.56
CA LEU A 37 7.80 -7.07 11.57
C LEU A 37 6.37 -6.73 11.99
N VAL A 38 6.00 -7.01 13.25
CA VAL A 38 4.65 -6.71 13.77
C VAL A 38 4.36 -5.21 13.74
N ILE A 39 5.32 -4.37 14.17
CA ILE A 39 5.19 -2.91 14.18
C ILE A 39 5.05 -2.39 12.76
N ALA A 40 5.94 -2.80 11.87
CA ALA A 40 5.96 -2.35 10.48
C ALA A 40 4.70 -2.79 9.73
N LEU A 41 4.25 -4.03 9.95
CA LEU A 41 3.04 -4.58 9.35
C LEU A 41 1.79 -3.84 9.84
N SER A 42 1.68 -3.59 11.14
CA SER A 42 0.56 -2.85 11.73
C SER A 42 0.45 -1.44 11.13
N ALA A 43 1.58 -0.73 11.03
CA ALA A 43 1.64 0.60 10.41
C ALA A 43 1.20 0.55 8.94
N ASN A 44 1.72 -0.42 8.19
CA ASN A 44 1.46 -0.53 6.75
C ASN A 44 0.01 -0.95 6.44
N LEU A 45 -0.60 -1.78 7.28
CA LEU A 45 -2.01 -2.14 7.15
C LEU A 45 -2.95 -0.95 7.38
N LEU A 46 -2.55 0.02 8.22
CA LEU A 46 -3.30 1.25 8.45
C LEU A 46 -3.28 2.20 7.25
N VAL A 47 -2.29 2.09 6.38
CA VAL A 47 -2.17 2.94 5.17
C VAL A 47 -3.41 2.83 4.30
N PHE A 48 -3.89 1.61 4.03
CA PHE A 48 -5.04 1.40 3.15
C PHE A 48 -6.30 2.15 3.61
N PRO A 49 -6.83 1.94 4.84
CA PRO A 49 -8.05 2.62 5.26
C PRO A 49 -7.89 4.13 5.37
N ILE A 50 -6.71 4.61 5.81
CA ILE A 50 -6.43 6.04 5.91
C ILE A 50 -6.42 6.68 4.52
N LEU A 51 -5.67 6.10 3.61
CA LEU A 51 -5.53 6.63 2.25
C LEU A 51 -6.83 6.50 1.46
N TYR A 52 -7.53 5.37 1.57
CA TYR A 52 -8.79 5.14 0.87
C TYR A 52 -9.87 6.15 1.29
N LYS A 53 -10.03 6.36 2.61
CA LYS A 53 -10.92 7.40 3.13
C LYS A 53 -10.49 8.79 2.74
N GLY A 54 -9.19 9.08 2.78
CA GLY A 54 -8.62 10.36 2.33
C GLY A 54 -8.94 10.64 0.87
N ILE A 55 -8.77 9.66 -0.02
CA ILE A 55 -9.12 9.79 -1.44
C ILE A 55 -10.61 9.99 -1.62
N GLN A 56 -11.46 9.25 -0.89
CA GLN A 56 -12.92 9.43 -0.97
C GLN A 56 -13.36 10.83 -0.54
N LEU A 57 -12.84 11.33 0.56
CA LEU A 57 -13.15 12.68 1.07
C LEU A 57 -12.68 13.76 0.11
N SER A 58 -11.43 13.64 -0.37
CA SER A 58 -10.87 14.57 -1.35
C SER A 58 -11.65 14.54 -2.66
N ASN A 59 -12.00 13.35 -3.15
CA ASN A 59 -12.79 13.19 -4.36
C ASN A 59 -14.18 13.80 -4.22
N LYS A 60 -14.85 13.58 -3.07
CA LYS A 60 -16.17 14.19 -2.77
C LYS A 60 -16.09 15.70 -2.74
N HIS A 61 -15.04 16.28 -2.18
CA HIS A 61 -14.85 17.73 -2.10
C HIS A 61 -14.48 18.33 -3.46
N LEU A 62 -13.55 17.71 -4.19
CA LEU A 62 -13.05 18.14 -5.49
C LEU A 62 -14.03 17.87 -6.64
N TRP A 63 -14.97 16.95 -6.45
CA TRP A 63 -16.02 16.66 -7.45
C TRP A 63 -16.91 17.85 -7.77
N LYS A 64 -16.92 18.86 -6.89
CA LYS A 64 -17.58 20.14 -7.10
C LYS A 64 -16.94 20.97 -8.23
N TYR A 65 -15.67 20.72 -8.54
CA TYR A 65 -14.95 21.44 -9.59
C TYR A 65 -15.07 20.72 -10.94
N ARG A 66 -15.64 21.39 -11.95
CA ARG A 66 -15.87 20.86 -13.30
C ARG A 66 -14.61 20.31 -13.96
N LEU A 67 -13.47 21.01 -13.79
CA LEU A 67 -12.19 20.65 -14.39
C LEU A 67 -11.62 19.35 -13.79
N TYR A 68 -11.69 19.21 -12.47
CA TYR A 68 -11.26 18.00 -11.76
C TYR A 68 -12.12 16.80 -12.17
N ARG A 69 -13.44 16.95 -12.20
CA ARG A 69 -14.37 15.90 -12.60
C ARG A 69 -14.11 15.39 -14.02
N LYS A 70 -13.86 16.30 -14.97
CA LYS A 70 -13.56 15.94 -16.36
C LYS A 70 -12.23 15.17 -16.47
N LYS A 71 -11.18 15.62 -15.77
CA LYS A 71 -9.88 14.92 -15.73
C LYS A 71 -9.96 13.59 -15.00
N ALA A 72 -10.64 13.52 -13.87
CA ALA A 72 -10.80 12.28 -13.10
C ALA A 72 -11.56 11.20 -13.89
N ILE A 73 -12.65 11.57 -14.57
CA ILE A 73 -13.41 10.64 -15.43
C ILE A 73 -12.55 10.17 -16.61
N SER A 74 -11.80 11.06 -17.25
CA SER A 74 -10.93 10.71 -18.37
C SER A 74 -9.80 9.76 -17.96
N LEU A 75 -9.14 10.05 -16.84
CA LEU A 75 -8.07 9.20 -16.27
C LEU A 75 -8.60 7.83 -15.84
N SER A 76 -9.71 7.81 -15.13
CA SER A 76 -10.37 6.58 -14.67
C SER A 76 -10.83 5.72 -15.86
N SER A 77 -11.41 6.34 -16.88
CA SER A 77 -11.84 5.66 -18.10
C SER A 77 -10.65 5.08 -18.89
N ARG A 78 -9.54 5.83 -19.00
CA ARG A 78 -8.30 5.36 -19.64
C ARG A 78 -7.64 4.21 -18.86
N ALA A 79 -7.57 4.34 -17.54
CA ALA A 79 -7.06 3.29 -16.67
C ALA A 79 -7.90 2.02 -16.79
N ARG A 80 -9.23 2.13 -16.72
CA ARG A 80 -10.15 1.01 -16.91
C ARG A 80 -9.98 0.35 -18.29
N LYS A 81 -9.88 1.13 -19.37
CA LYS A 81 -9.71 0.58 -20.72
C LYS A 81 -8.39 -0.15 -20.91
N ARG A 82 -7.29 0.36 -20.35
CA ARG A 82 -5.96 -0.27 -20.47
C ARG A 82 -5.82 -1.49 -19.56
N THR A 83 -6.43 -1.44 -18.38
CA THR A 83 -6.25 -2.47 -17.35
C THR A 83 -7.40 -3.48 -17.33
N SER A 84 -8.54 -3.17 -17.98
CA SER A 84 -9.72 -4.03 -17.96
C SER A 84 -9.45 -5.42 -18.53
N LYS A 85 -8.63 -5.56 -19.57
CA LYS A 85 -8.23 -6.86 -20.12
C LYS A 85 -7.37 -7.67 -19.14
N SER A 86 -6.43 -7.03 -18.46
CA SER A 86 -5.56 -7.68 -17.48
C SER A 86 -6.29 -7.93 -16.15
N ILE A 87 -7.17 -7.03 -15.74
CA ILE A 87 -7.95 -7.18 -14.50
C ILE A 87 -9.09 -8.17 -14.67
N HIS A 88 -9.76 -8.24 -15.81
CA HIS A 88 -10.71 -9.32 -16.07
C HIS A 88 -10.03 -10.69 -16.08
N LYS A 89 -8.76 -10.77 -16.51
CA LYS A 89 -8.01 -12.02 -16.55
C LYS A 89 -7.36 -12.37 -15.21
N TYR A 90 -6.84 -11.37 -14.48
CA TYR A 90 -6.07 -11.57 -13.25
C TYR A 90 -6.72 -10.96 -11.99
N GLY A 91 -7.61 -9.97 -12.16
CA GLY A 91 -8.42 -9.36 -11.11
C GLY A 91 -7.67 -9.00 -9.84
N VAL A 92 -8.22 -9.47 -8.74
CA VAL A 92 -7.69 -9.35 -7.38
C VAL A 92 -6.26 -9.91 -7.26
N TRP A 93 -5.95 -11.01 -7.96
CA TRP A 93 -4.65 -11.67 -7.95
C TRP A 93 -3.55 -10.82 -8.59
N GLY A 94 -3.86 -10.11 -9.68
CA GLY A 94 -2.92 -9.20 -10.32
C GLY A 94 -2.50 -8.05 -9.41
N LEU A 95 -3.44 -7.47 -8.69
CA LEU A 95 -3.17 -6.42 -7.71
C LEU A 95 -2.34 -6.96 -6.53
N MET A 96 -2.65 -8.17 -6.04
CA MET A 96 -1.91 -8.81 -4.96
C MET A 96 -0.44 -9.04 -5.34
N VAL A 97 -0.19 -9.61 -6.51
CA VAL A 97 1.17 -9.86 -7.02
C VAL A 97 1.92 -8.53 -7.21
N PHE A 98 1.25 -7.51 -7.72
CA PHE A 98 1.84 -6.19 -7.89
C PHE A 98 2.30 -5.57 -6.56
N VAL A 99 1.48 -5.68 -5.51
CA VAL A 99 1.81 -5.18 -4.17
C VAL A 99 2.86 -6.05 -3.47
N MET A 100 2.89 -7.35 -3.78
CA MET A 100 3.83 -8.31 -3.19
C MET A 100 5.27 -8.08 -3.63
N ILE A 101 5.49 -7.59 -4.85
CA ILE A 101 6.83 -7.31 -5.36
C ILE A 101 7.45 -6.16 -4.55
N PRO A 102 8.59 -6.36 -3.87
CA PRO A 102 9.19 -5.34 -3.01
C PRO A 102 9.96 -4.28 -3.81
N LEU A 103 9.28 -3.61 -4.74
CA LEU A 103 9.84 -2.45 -5.45
C LEU A 103 9.54 -1.16 -4.69
N PRO A 104 10.43 -0.16 -4.71
CA PRO A 104 10.15 1.12 -4.10
C PRO A 104 8.89 1.75 -4.72
N VAL A 105 8.02 2.30 -3.87
CA VAL A 105 6.77 3.00 -4.25
C VAL A 105 5.61 2.09 -4.71
N THR A 106 5.77 0.78 -4.88
CA THR A 106 4.71 -0.11 -5.39
C THR A 106 3.82 -0.76 -4.32
N GLY A 107 4.00 -0.42 -3.05
CA GLY A 107 3.32 -1.09 -1.95
C GLY A 107 1.87 -0.68 -1.72
N ALA A 108 1.52 -0.48 -0.46
CA ALA A 108 0.16 -0.18 -0.01
C ALA A 108 -0.42 1.11 -0.61
N TYR A 109 0.42 2.13 -0.84
CA TYR A 109 -0.02 3.42 -1.40
C TYR A 109 -0.48 3.31 -2.85
N ILE A 110 0.39 2.83 -3.73
CA ILE A 110 0.04 2.67 -5.15
C ILE A 110 -1.03 1.59 -5.33
N GLY A 111 -0.96 0.51 -4.55
CA GLY A 111 -2.00 -0.52 -4.54
C GLY A 111 -3.37 0.03 -4.20
N THR A 112 -3.47 0.90 -3.19
CA THR A 112 -4.72 1.56 -2.79
C THR A 112 -5.24 2.49 -3.88
N ILE A 113 -4.36 3.30 -4.48
CA ILE A 113 -4.73 4.20 -5.58
C ILE A 113 -5.21 3.39 -6.79
N ALA A 114 -4.50 2.33 -7.15
CA ALA A 114 -4.89 1.44 -8.23
C ALA A 114 -6.26 0.79 -7.98
N ALA A 115 -6.49 0.25 -6.80
CA ALA A 115 -7.77 -0.34 -6.41
C ALA A 115 -8.92 0.66 -6.50
N PHE A 116 -8.68 1.91 -6.06
CA PHE A 116 -9.67 2.99 -6.12
C PHE A 116 -10.00 3.38 -7.56
N VAL A 117 -8.98 3.61 -8.40
CA VAL A 117 -9.14 3.98 -9.81
C VAL A 117 -9.85 2.89 -10.60
N LEU A 118 -9.58 1.63 -10.28
CA LEU A 118 -10.19 0.47 -10.94
C LEU A 118 -11.60 0.18 -10.44
N GLY A 119 -12.06 0.91 -9.42
CA GLY A 119 -13.39 0.75 -8.84
C GLY A 119 -13.58 -0.61 -8.14
N MET A 120 -12.51 -1.16 -7.58
CA MET A 120 -12.59 -2.41 -6.82
C MET A 120 -13.35 -2.21 -5.51
N ASN A 121 -14.04 -3.26 -5.05
CA ASN A 121 -14.75 -3.23 -3.77
C ASN A 121 -13.76 -3.02 -2.62
N TYR A 122 -14.12 -2.19 -1.64
CA TYR A 122 -13.30 -1.87 -0.45
C TYR A 122 -12.77 -3.13 0.25
N GLN A 123 -13.65 -4.09 0.54
CA GLN A 123 -13.26 -5.31 1.27
C GLN A 123 -12.27 -6.17 0.47
N LYS A 124 -12.54 -6.37 -0.83
CA LYS A 124 -11.63 -7.12 -1.71
C LYS A 124 -10.29 -6.43 -1.84
N SER A 125 -10.28 -5.10 -2.01
CA SER A 125 -9.07 -4.31 -2.10
C SER A 125 -8.26 -4.36 -0.81
N PHE A 126 -8.93 -4.22 0.34
CA PHE A 126 -8.28 -4.31 1.65
C PHE A 126 -7.60 -5.67 1.86
N LEU A 127 -8.31 -6.76 1.63
CA LEU A 127 -7.75 -8.11 1.77
C LEU A 127 -6.58 -8.35 0.82
N THR A 128 -6.73 -7.95 -0.44
CA THR A 128 -5.71 -8.13 -1.47
C THR A 128 -4.44 -7.37 -1.15
N ILE A 129 -4.57 -6.11 -0.78
CA ILE A 129 -3.42 -5.25 -0.44
C ILE A 129 -2.78 -5.71 0.86
N SER A 130 -3.58 -6.06 1.87
CA SER A 130 -3.07 -6.58 3.15
C SER A 130 -2.26 -7.86 2.97
N LEU A 131 -2.75 -8.81 2.16
CA LEU A 131 -2.00 -10.03 1.84
C LEU A 131 -0.71 -9.71 1.08
N GLY A 132 -0.77 -8.87 0.05
CA GLY A 132 0.40 -8.47 -0.71
C GLY A 132 1.48 -7.79 0.15
N VAL A 133 1.07 -6.87 1.01
CA VAL A 133 1.96 -6.19 1.97
C VAL A 133 2.56 -7.17 2.98
N THR A 134 1.77 -8.11 3.48
CA THR A 134 2.25 -9.13 4.43
C THR A 134 3.32 -9.99 3.79
N PHE A 135 3.09 -10.51 2.60
CA PHE A 135 4.10 -11.28 1.87
C PHE A 135 5.36 -10.46 1.58
N SER A 136 5.21 -9.21 1.12
CA SER A 136 6.33 -8.31 0.89
C SER A 136 7.15 -8.07 2.17
N SER A 137 6.49 -7.85 3.30
CA SER A 137 7.14 -7.62 4.60
C SER A 137 7.88 -8.86 5.09
N ILE A 138 7.31 -10.04 4.91
CA ILE A 138 7.97 -11.31 5.25
C ILE A 138 9.23 -11.51 4.39
N ILE A 139 9.15 -11.23 3.10
CA ILE A 139 10.30 -11.33 2.19
C ILE A 139 11.43 -10.40 2.68
N VAL A 140 11.10 -9.14 2.97
CA VAL A 140 12.09 -8.16 3.45
C VAL A 140 12.68 -8.58 4.79
N ALA A 141 11.84 -9.03 5.74
CA ALA A 141 12.31 -9.49 7.05
C ALA A 141 13.24 -10.71 6.93
N THR A 142 12.89 -11.65 6.05
CA THR A 142 13.73 -12.84 5.80
C THR A 142 15.06 -12.45 5.18
N LEU A 143 15.08 -11.55 4.21
CA LEU A 143 16.30 -11.05 3.59
C LEU A 143 17.21 -10.36 4.62
N MET A 144 16.63 -9.52 5.48
CA MET A 144 17.39 -8.84 6.53
C MET A 144 17.96 -9.80 7.56
N HIS A 145 17.23 -10.85 7.91
CA HIS A 145 17.70 -11.83 8.90
C HIS A 145 18.81 -12.75 8.37
N ILE A 146 18.94 -12.89 7.05
CA ILE A 146 19.98 -13.73 6.41
C ILE A 146 21.28 -12.93 6.19
N ILE A 147 21.21 -11.61 6.08
CA ILE A 147 22.37 -10.72 5.89
C ILE A 147 23.02 -10.38 7.23
#